data_30244e6134ad1acda541d87478b705f1
#
_entry.id   30244e6134ad1acda541d87478b705f1
#
_cell.length_a   1.000
_cell.length_b   1.000
_cell.length_c   1.000
_cell.angle_alpha   90.00
_cell.angle_beta   90.00
_cell.angle_gamma   90.00
#
_symmetry.space_group_name_H-M   'P 1'
#
loop_
_entity.id
_entity.type
_entity.pdbx_description
1 polymer ?
#
loop_
_entity_poly.entity_id
_entity_poly.type
_entity_poly.pdbx_seq_one_letter_code
_entity_poly.pdbx_strand_id
1 'polypeptide(L)'
;MRFFLRRLRHAFVLLVGVSILAFLFTTLAPGNYFDEMRLNPQISPETVAALRAQYQLDRPLPVRYASWMNSVLHGQMGFSFAYNSPVAPLLFLRARNTLLLTITATLIAWGIALPLGIWSAERFGRLPDRLLSWVTAALLVIPDLAVALGFLVFAVRTGQFPTGGMTSLDFQSLPPIGKLRDLALHMTLPVAALVLSAMPLLVRHVRAAMAEVLDAPFMLAARGHGIPRPTLLYRYALRAAANPLISLFGFSIGALLSGSLLVEVVMSWPGLGPLLLESILSRDLYVVIGGVLFSTFFLVSGNLVADIFLYWADPRIRTESGAR
;
A
#
# COMPACT_ATOMS: atom_id res chain seq x y z
N MET A 1 27.16 -6.46 0.07
CA MET A 1 26.65 -7.19 1.24
C MET A 1 26.27 -6.24 2.40
N ARG A 2 27.15 -5.31 2.81
CA ARG A 2 26.89 -4.32 3.89
C ARG A 2 25.66 -3.41 3.65
N PHE A 3 25.39 -3.02 2.40
CA PHE A 3 24.22 -2.22 2.02
C PHE A 3 22.90 -2.93 2.38
N PHE A 4 22.73 -4.18 1.96
CA PHE A 4 21.52 -4.97 2.25
C PHE A 4 21.37 -5.29 3.74
N LEU A 5 22.46 -5.60 4.44
CA LEU A 5 22.44 -5.83 5.90
C LEU A 5 21.98 -4.57 6.66
N ARG A 6 22.44 -3.38 6.24
CA ARG A 6 22.01 -2.12 6.83
C ARG A 6 20.52 -1.88 6.60
N ARG A 7 20.01 -2.13 5.39
CA ARG A 7 18.58 -1.99 5.06
C ARG A 7 17.72 -2.99 5.82
N LEU A 8 18.16 -4.25 5.88
CA LEU A 8 17.46 -5.28 6.64
C LEU A 8 17.41 -4.96 8.14
N ARG A 9 18.50 -4.42 8.70
CA ARG A 9 18.52 -3.96 10.09
C ARG A 9 17.53 -2.82 10.33
N HIS A 10 17.45 -1.82 9.44
CA HIS A 10 16.47 -0.75 9.55
C HIS A 10 15.04 -1.27 9.44
N ALA A 11 14.79 -2.19 8.51
CA ALA A 11 13.51 -2.88 8.36
C ALA A 11 13.11 -3.61 9.65
N PHE A 12 14.03 -4.36 10.24
CA PHE A 12 13.81 -5.08 11.48
C PHE A 12 13.51 -4.13 12.66
N VAL A 13 14.34 -3.09 12.84
CA VAL A 13 14.13 -2.09 13.90
C VAL A 13 12.78 -1.40 13.75
N LEU A 14 12.37 -1.07 12.52
CA LEU A 14 11.08 -0.45 12.24
C LEU A 14 9.93 -1.41 12.57
N LEU A 15 9.99 -2.66 12.14
CA LEU A 15 8.95 -3.66 12.44
C LEU A 15 8.82 -3.91 13.95
N VAL A 16 9.95 -4.03 14.67
CA VAL A 16 9.93 -4.18 16.14
C VAL A 16 9.35 -2.92 16.80
N GLY A 17 9.79 -1.72 16.37
CA GLY A 17 9.26 -0.47 16.91
C GLY A 17 7.76 -0.33 16.70
N VAL A 18 7.27 -0.61 15.48
CA VAL A 18 5.83 -0.59 15.17
C VAL A 18 5.07 -1.63 15.96
N SER A 19 5.62 -2.84 16.17
CA SER A 19 4.97 -3.88 16.96
C SER A 19 4.81 -3.47 18.43
N ILE A 20 5.83 -2.85 19.01
CA ILE A 20 5.76 -2.34 20.40
C ILE A 20 4.70 -1.24 20.50
N LEU A 21 4.72 -0.26 19.58
CA LEU A 21 3.78 0.85 19.59
C LEU A 21 2.35 0.37 19.35
N ALA A 22 2.12 -0.52 18.38
CA ALA A 22 0.80 -1.08 18.11
C ALA A 22 0.27 -1.85 19.32
N PHE A 23 1.10 -2.68 19.96
CA PHE A 23 0.73 -3.41 21.16
C PHE A 23 0.43 -2.48 22.33
N LEU A 24 1.24 -1.44 22.51
CA LEU A 24 1.05 -0.44 23.56
C LEU A 24 -0.26 0.34 23.38
N PHE A 25 -0.46 0.93 22.19
CA PHE A 25 -1.64 1.75 21.91
C PHE A 25 -2.94 0.95 21.98
N THR A 26 -2.95 -0.26 21.42
CA THR A 26 -4.13 -1.12 21.49
C THR A 26 -4.46 -1.58 22.93
N THR A 27 -3.43 -1.71 23.77
CA THR A 27 -3.64 -2.08 25.19
C THR A 27 -4.04 -0.89 26.06
N LEU A 28 -3.60 0.32 25.72
CA LEU A 28 -3.98 1.56 26.40
C LEU A 28 -5.34 2.09 25.96
N ALA A 29 -5.86 1.62 24.82
CA ALA A 29 -7.19 2.00 24.36
C ALA A 29 -8.25 1.58 25.40
N PRO A 30 -9.23 2.47 25.70
CA PRO A 30 -10.25 2.17 26.72
C PRO A 30 -11.16 1.03 26.28
N GLY A 31 -11.30 0.02 27.13
CA GLY A 31 -12.10 -1.18 26.89
C GLY A 31 -11.38 -2.23 26.02
N ASN A 32 -11.89 -3.44 26.07
CA ASN A 32 -11.43 -4.56 25.25
C ASN A 32 -12.63 -5.40 24.80
N TYR A 33 -12.41 -6.35 23.90
CA TYR A 33 -13.45 -7.24 23.40
C TYR A 33 -14.26 -7.92 24.54
N PHE A 34 -13.62 -8.29 25.63
CA PHE A 34 -14.25 -8.94 26.76
C PHE A 34 -15.11 -7.98 27.60
N ASP A 35 -14.86 -6.68 27.55
CA ASP A 35 -15.72 -5.68 28.21
C ASP A 35 -17.05 -5.54 27.47
N GLU A 36 -17.06 -5.69 26.14
CA GLU A 36 -18.30 -5.80 25.36
C GLU A 36 -19.05 -7.11 25.63
N MET A 37 -18.33 -8.23 25.76
CA MET A 37 -18.93 -9.50 26.14
C MET A 37 -19.68 -9.43 27.49
N ARG A 38 -19.17 -8.65 28.46
CA ARG A 38 -19.81 -8.44 29.75
C ARG A 38 -21.16 -7.71 29.68
N LEU A 39 -21.35 -6.93 28.59
CA LEU A 39 -22.62 -6.24 28.37
C LEU A 39 -23.68 -7.16 27.76
N ASN A 40 -23.29 -8.36 27.31
CA ASN A 40 -24.24 -9.35 26.80
C ASN A 40 -24.85 -10.20 27.97
N PRO A 41 -26.14 -10.08 28.25
CA PRO A 41 -26.78 -10.82 29.35
C PRO A 41 -26.73 -12.35 29.20
N GLN A 42 -26.44 -12.85 28.01
CA GLN A 42 -26.39 -14.30 27.74
C GLN A 42 -25.02 -14.93 28.09
N ILE A 43 -24.04 -14.12 28.44
CA ILE A 43 -22.67 -14.60 28.73
C ILE A 43 -22.41 -14.41 30.23
N SER A 44 -22.10 -15.51 30.93
CA SER A 44 -21.83 -15.42 32.36
C SER A 44 -20.51 -14.68 32.63
N PRO A 45 -20.42 -13.90 33.74
CA PRO A 45 -19.17 -13.24 34.14
C PRO A 45 -18.04 -14.22 34.37
N GLU A 46 -18.34 -15.45 34.82
CA GLU A 46 -17.34 -16.50 35.01
C GLU A 46 -16.73 -16.96 33.67
N THR A 47 -17.56 -17.08 32.61
CA THR A 47 -17.07 -17.41 31.26
C THR A 47 -16.10 -16.35 30.74
N VAL A 48 -16.44 -15.08 30.93
CA VAL A 48 -15.55 -13.97 30.53
C VAL A 48 -14.27 -14.00 31.33
N ALA A 49 -14.33 -14.25 32.63
CA ALA A 49 -13.12 -14.35 33.48
C ALA A 49 -12.25 -15.54 33.09
N ALA A 50 -12.85 -16.70 32.80
CA ALA A 50 -12.12 -17.89 32.34
C ALA A 50 -11.40 -17.64 30.99
N LEU A 51 -12.08 -17.01 30.04
CA LEU A 51 -11.48 -16.65 28.75
C LEU A 51 -10.32 -15.67 28.92
N ARG A 52 -10.47 -14.62 29.75
CA ARG A 52 -9.38 -13.67 30.03
C ARG A 52 -8.15 -14.36 30.64
N ALA A 53 -8.36 -15.28 31.57
CA ALA A 53 -7.29 -16.05 32.18
C ALA A 53 -6.60 -17.01 31.17
N GLN A 54 -7.42 -17.70 30.36
CA GLN A 54 -6.93 -18.61 29.31
C GLN A 54 -6.00 -17.89 28.31
N TYR A 55 -6.38 -16.66 27.89
CA TYR A 55 -5.58 -15.84 26.96
C TYR A 55 -4.56 -14.93 27.66
N GLN A 56 -4.36 -15.13 28.96
CA GLN A 56 -3.35 -14.45 29.77
C GLN A 56 -3.44 -12.92 29.75
N LEU A 57 -4.63 -12.36 29.56
CA LEU A 57 -4.85 -10.92 29.45
C LEU A 57 -4.63 -10.17 30.78
N ASP A 58 -4.63 -10.89 31.89
CA ASP A 58 -4.41 -10.34 33.24
C ASP A 58 -2.92 -10.22 33.60
N ARG A 59 -2.00 -10.70 32.71
CA ARG A 59 -0.56 -10.57 32.93
C ARG A 59 -0.05 -9.16 32.65
N PRO A 60 1.06 -8.74 33.31
CA PRO A 60 1.71 -7.44 33.02
C PRO A 60 2.04 -7.29 31.54
N LEU A 61 1.87 -6.08 31.02
CA LEU A 61 2.02 -5.74 29.59
C LEU A 61 3.34 -6.23 28.97
N PRO A 62 4.54 -6.08 29.59
CA PRO A 62 5.79 -6.58 29.04
C PRO A 62 5.79 -8.11 28.85
N VAL A 63 5.17 -8.84 29.79
CA VAL A 63 5.09 -10.31 29.75
C VAL A 63 4.17 -10.76 28.59
N ARG A 64 3.05 -10.06 28.43
CA ARG A 64 2.10 -10.31 27.32
C ARG A 64 2.77 -10.06 25.97
N TYR A 65 3.47 -8.93 25.83
CA TYR A 65 4.19 -8.61 24.60
C TYR A 65 5.26 -9.65 24.28
N ALA A 66 6.10 -10.04 25.26
CA ALA A 66 7.15 -11.04 25.05
C ALA A 66 6.57 -12.41 24.66
N SER A 67 5.49 -12.84 25.31
CA SER A 67 4.78 -14.08 24.98
C SER A 67 4.20 -14.04 23.57
N TRP A 68 3.52 -12.94 23.21
CA TRP A 68 2.98 -12.75 21.87
C TRP A 68 4.07 -12.69 20.80
N MET A 69 5.16 -11.95 21.03
CA MET A 69 6.30 -11.89 20.11
C MET A 69 6.93 -13.27 19.90
N ASN A 70 7.09 -14.05 20.96
CA ASN A 70 7.55 -15.43 20.84
C ASN A 70 6.60 -16.27 19.95
N SER A 71 5.29 -16.13 20.12
CA SER A 71 4.30 -16.81 19.27
C SER A 71 4.39 -16.35 17.80
N VAL A 72 4.58 -15.05 17.55
CA VAL A 72 4.76 -14.49 16.18
C VAL A 72 5.98 -15.09 15.49
N LEU A 73 7.10 -15.27 16.21
CA LEU A 73 8.30 -15.90 15.66
C LEU A 73 8.07 -17.37 15.27
N HIS A 74 7.06 -18.02 15.84
CA HIS A 74 6.61 -19.38 15.46
C HIS A 74 5.44 -19.38 14.48
N GLY A 75 5.11 -18.22 13.86
CA GLY A 75 4.03 -18.07 12.87
C GLY A 75 2.62 -17.96 13.45
N GLN A 76 2.49 -17.82 14.77
CA GLN A 76 1.21 -17.69 15.47
C GLN A 76 1.01 -16.23 15.89
N MET A 77 0.09 -15.52 15.22
CA MET A 77 -0.17 -14.09 15.48
C MET A 77 -1.25 -13.84 16.55
N GLY A 78 -1.71 -14.89 17.21
CA GLY A 78 -2.81 -14.83 18.18
C GLY A 78 -4.12 -15.35 17.61
N PHE A 79 -5.20 -15.15 18.37
CA PHE A 79 -6.55 -15.58 18.03
C PHE A 79 -7.49 -14.39 17.97
N SER A 80 -8.30 -14.31 16.93
CA SER A 80 -9.34 -13.31 16.76
C SER A 80 -10.62 -13.77 17.47
N PHE A 81 -11.08 -12.95 18.38
CA PHE A 81 -12.33 -13.22 19.09
C PHE A 81 -13.56 -12.80 18.27
N ALA A 82 -13.44 -11.73 17.50
CA ALA A 82 -14.51 -11.25 16.63
C ALA A 82 -14.79 -12.24 15.47
N TYR A 83 -13.77 -12.84 14.91
CA TYR A 83 -13.89 -13.79 13.79
C TYR A 83 -13.82 -15.25 14.21
N ASN A 84 -13.62 -15.53 15.50
CA ASN A 84 -13.45 -16.89 16.05
C ASN A 84 -12.46 -17.75 15.24
N SER A 85 -11.31 -17.20 14.91
CA SER A 85 -10.32 -17.84 14.04
C SER A 85 -8.89 -17.41 14.36
N PRO A 86 -7.84 -18.20 13.98
CA PRO A 86 -6.48 -17.77 14.06
C PRO A 86 -6.22 -16.50 13.20
N VAL A 87 -5.47 -15.55 13.74
CA VAL A 87 -5.22 -14.24 13.08
C VAL A 87 -4.39 -14.37 11.81
N ALA A 88 -3.36 -15.23 11.80
CA ALA A 88 -2.43 -15.31 10.68
C ALA A 88 -3.11 -15.71 9.36
N PRO A 89 -3.91 -16.79 9.25
CA PRO A 89 -4.62 -17.13 8.01
C PRO A 89 -5.58 -16.03 7.54
N LEU A 90 -6.28 -15.38 8.48
CA LEU A 90 -7.19 -14.27 8.19
C LEU A 90 -6.44 -13.10 7.56
N LEU A 91 -5.32 -12.69 8.14
CA LEU A 91 -4.48 -11.62 7.61
C LEU A 91 -3.89 -11.97 6.25
N PHE A 92 -3.39 -13.18 6.05
CA PHE A 92 -2.83 -13.60 4.75
C PHE A 92 -3.86 -13.53 3.63
N LEU A 93 -5.08 -13.98 3.88
CA LEU A 93 -6.16 -13.92 2.88
C LEU A 93 -6.47 -12.47 2.49
N ARG A 94 -6.66 -11.60 3.50
CA ARG A 94 -6.98 -10.19 3.30
C ARG A 94 -5.83 -9.41 2.66
N ALA A 95 -4.62 -9.67 3.12
CA ALA A 95 -3.40 -9.07 2.58
C ALA A 95 -3.18 -9.40 1.09
N ARG A 96 -3.44 -10.64 0.68
CA ARG A 96 -3.38 -11.03 -0.73
C ARG A 96 -4.34 -10.20 -1.59
N ASN A 97 -5.55 -9.96 -1.10
CA ASN A 97 -6.55 -9.17 -1.83
C ASN A 97 -6.14 -7.69 -1.91
N THR A 98 -5.62 -7.11 -0.83
CA THR A 98 -5.04 -5.76 -0.84
C THR A 98 -3.87 -5.65 -1.80
N LEU A 99 -2.94 -6.62 -1.81
CA LEU A 99 -1.80 -6.63 -2.72
C LEU A 99 -2.23 -6.72 -4.18
N LEU A 100 -3.20 -7.56 -4.50
CA LEU A 100 -3.74 -7.66 -5.85
C LEU A 100 -4.24 -6.30 -6.35
N LEU A 101 -5.01 -5.60 -5.51
CA LEU A 101 -5.55 -4.28 -5.83
C LEU A 101 -4.45 -3.23 -5.98
N THR A 102 -3.55 -3.14 -5.00
CA THR A 102 -2.52 -2.09 -4.94
C THR A 102 -1.42 -2.29 -5.96
N ILE A 103 -0.99 -3.53 -6.24
CA ILE A 103 0.00 -3.80 -7.30
C ILE A 103 -0.59 -3.44 -8.65
N THR A 104 -1.84 -3.83 -8.93
CA THR A 104 -2.51 -3.48 -10.19
C THR A 104 -2.62 -1.96 -10.34
N ALA A 105 -3.07 -1.25 -9.30
CA ALA A 105 -3.16 0.20 -9.30
C ALA A 105 -1.78 0.87 -9.50
N THR A 106 -0.74 0.36 -8.83
CA THR A 106 0.64 0.88 -8.96
C THR A 106 1.14 0.75 -10.41
N LEU A 107 0.99 -0.43 -11.01
CA LEU A 107 1.44 -0.68 -12.38
C LEU A 107 0.71 0.23 -13.39
N ILE A 108 -0.60 0.40 -13.24
CA ILE A 108 -1.39 1.27 -14.12
C ILE A 108 -1.02 2.75 -13.87
N ALA A 109 -0.92 3.20 -12.62
CA ALA A 109 -0.55 4.56 -12.29
C ALA A 109 0.81 4.94 -12.87
N TRP A 110 1.83 4.08 -12.72
CA TRP A 110 3.15 4.28 -13.32
C TRP A 110 3.15 4.17 -14.85
N GLY A 111 2.37 3.23 -15.40
CA GLY A 111 2.17 3.09 -16.85
C GLY A 111 1.61 4.35 -17.50
N ILE A 112 0.79 5.12 -16.77
CA ILE A 112 0.24 6.40 -17.23
C ILE A 112 1.16 7.57 -16.85
N ALA A 113 1.66 7.62 -15.61
CA ALA A 113 2.42 8.75 -15.10
C ALA A 113 3.77 8.92 -15.80
N LEU A 114 4.45 7.81 -16.13
CA LEU A 114 5.77 7.87 -16.77
C LEU A 114 5.69 8.53 -18.16
N PRO A 115 4.87 8.07 -19.12
CA PRO A 115 4.78 8.71 -20.42
C PRO A 115 4.22 10.14 -20.34
N LEU A 116 3.23 10.41 -19.49
CA LEU A 116 2.67 11.76 -19.33
C LEU A 116 3.69 12.73 -18.74
N GLY A 117 4.45 12.30 -17.73
CA GLY A 117 5.49 13.12 -17.10
C GLY A 117 6.64 13.44 -18.06
N ILE A 118 7.11 12.44 -18.83
CA ILE A 118 8.13 12.63 -19.88
C ILE A 118 7.61 13.60 -20.94
N TRP A 119 6.39 13.38 -21.44
CA TRP A 119 5.76 14.23 -22.45
C TRP A 119 5.61 15.68 -21.98
N SER A 120 5.25 15.88 -20.72
CA SER A 120 5.11 17.20 -20.08
C SER A 120 6.47 17.88 -19.92
N ALA A 121 7.50 17.16 -19.45
CA ALA A 121 8.85 17.68 -19.30
C ALA A 121 9.46 18.14 -20.63
N GLU A 122 9.21 17.39 -21.70
CA GLU A 122 9.66 17.76 -23.05
C GLU A 122 9.03 19.08 -23.55
N ARG A 123 7.84 19.43 -23.05
CA ARG A 123 7.11 20.65 -23.39
C ARG A 123 7.11 21.67 -22.27
N PHE A 124 8.10 21.61 -21.40
CA PHE A 124 8.22 22.41 -20.20
C PHE A 124 7.92 23.90 -20.46
N GLY A 125 7.01 24.47 -19.66
CA GLY A 125 6.58 25.86 -19.75
C GLY A 125 5.60 26.20 -20.89
N ARG A 126 5.33 25.26 -21.82
CA ARG A 126 4.34 25.46 -22.91
C ARG A 126 2.92 25.18 -22.43
N LEU A 127 1.92 25.60 -23.23
CA LEU A 127 0.49 25.40 -22.90
C LEU A 127 0.12 23.96 -22.50
N PRO A 128 0.52 22.89 -23.23
CA PRO A 128 0.17 21.53 -22.86
C PRO A 128 0.71 21.11 -21.47
N ASP A 129 1.93 21.53 -21.15
CA ASP A 129 2.55 21.29 -19.86
C ASP A 129 1.82 22.06 -18.73
N ARG A 130 1.46 23.32 -18.96
CA ARG A 130 0.68 24.13 -18.02
C ARG A 130 -0.69 23.51 -17.75
N LEU A 131 -1.40 23.09 -18.81
CA LEU A 131 -2.71 22.44 -18.68
C LEU A 131 -2.62 21.15 -17.85
N LEU A 132 -1.66 20.28 -18.15
CA LEU A 132 -1.45 19.05 -17.37
C LEU A 132 -1.10 19.35 -15.91
N SER A 133 -0.28 20.39 -15.68
CA SER A 133 0.07 20.85 -14.32
C SER A 133 -1.16 21.36 -13.56
N TRP A 134 -2.06 22.10 -14.20
CA TRP A 134 -3.32 22.54 -13.59
C TRP A 134 -4.25 21.37 -13.29
N VAL A 135 -4.41 20.42 -14.23
CA VAL A 135 -5.25 19.23 -14.02
C VAL A 135 -4.71 18.38 -12.86
N THR A 136 -3.41 18.10 -12.86
CA THR A 136 -2.80 17.32 -11.76
C THR A 136 -2.88 18.07 -10.43
N ALA A 137 -2.75 19.39 -10.41
CA ALA A 137 -2.92 20.18 -9.18
C ALA A 137 -4.37 20.14 -8.67
N ALA A 138 -5.36 20.24 -9.55
CA ALA A 138 -6.77 20.15 -9.19
C ALA A 138 -7.12 18.77 -8.63
N LEU A 139 -6.61 17.69 -9.24
CA LEU A 139 -6.84 16.32 -8.76
C LEU A 139 -6.20 16.06 -7.39
N LEU A 140 -5.04 16.66 -7.07
CA LEU A 140 -4.41 16.52 -5.76
C LEU A 140 -5.18 17.14 -4.61
N VAL A 141 -6.09 18.07 -4.89
CA VAL A 141 -6.94 18.69 -3.87
C VAL A 141 -8.11 17.79 -3.47
N ILE A 142 -8.48 16.84 -4.34
CA ILE A 142 -9.62 15.96 -4.09
C ILE A 142 -9.17 14.85 -3.11
N PRO A 143 -9.81 14.72 -1.94
CA PRO A 143 -9.49 13.63 -1.01
C PRO A 143 -9.77 12.26 -1.62
N ASP A 144 -8.92 11.26 -1.33
CA ASP A 144 -9.08 9.88 -1.82
C ASP A 144 -10.46 9.31 -1.53
N LEU A 145 -10.99 9.59 -0.34
CA LEU A 145 -12.34 9.19 0.06
C LEU A 145 -13.40 9.75 -0.88
N ALA A 146 -13.28 11.02 -1.28
CA ALA A 146 -14.25 11.67 -2.19
C ALA A 146 -14.17 11.05 -3.60
N VAL A 147 -12.96 10.69 -4.06
CA VAL A 147 -12.77 9.97 -5.33
C VAL A 147 -13.45 8.59 -5.27
N ALA A 148 -13.23 7.83 -4.21
CA ALA A 148 -13.84 6.51 -4.04
C ALA A 148 -15.37 6.59 -3.97
N LEU A 149 -15.92 7.53 -3.21
CA LEU A 149 -17.37 7.77 -3.13
C LEU A 149 -17.94 8.20 -4.48
N GLY A 150 -17.23 9.06 -5.22
CA GLY A 150 -17.63 9.47 -6.57
C GLY A 150 -17.78 8.29 -7.52
N PHE A 151 -16.81 7.36 -7.53
CA PHE A 151 -16.90 6.14 -8.32
C PHE A 151 -17.99 5.19 -7.84
N LEU A 152 -18.23 5.09 -6.53
CA LEU A 152 -19.33 4.29 -5.98
C LEU A 152 -20.67 4.85 -6.45
N VAL A 153 -20.89 6.18 -6.35
CA VAL A 153 -22.11 6.84 -6.86
C VAL A 153 -22.26 6.63 -8.36
N PHE A 154 -21.17 6.71 -9.12
CA PHE A 154 -21.17 6.40 -10.55
C PHE A 154 -21.62 4.97 -10.83
N ALA A 155 -21.09 3.97 -10.10
CA ALA A 155 -21.51 2.57 -10.23
C ALA A 155 -23.01 2.39 -9.97
N VAL A 156 -23.50 2.95 -8.85
CA VAL A 156 -24.91 2.85 -8.44
C VAL A 156 -25.83 3.49 -9.48
N ARG A 157 -25.47 4.67 -10.01
CA ARG A 157 -26.30 5.40 -10.98
C ARG A 157 -26.34 4.75 -12.37
N THR A 158 -25.22 4.18 -12.80
CA THR A 158 -25.11 3.61 -14.15
C THR A 158 -25.50 2.16 -14.24
N GLY A 159 -25.34 1.39 -13.13
CA GLY A 159 -25.52 -0.06 -13.10
C GLY A 159 -24.53 -0.83 -14.00
N GLN A 160 -23.49 -0.16 -14.52
CA GLN A 160 -22.54 -0.77 -15.46
C GLN A 160 -21.39 -1.51 -14.75
N PHE A 161 -21.13 -1.14 -13.50
CA PHE A 161 -20.04 -1.71 -12.70
C PHE A 161 -20.58 -2.24 -11.37
N PRO A 162 -19.93 -3.26 -10.80
CA PRO A 162 -20.24 -3.73 -9.46
C PRO A 162 -20.08 -2.60 -8.44
N THR A 163 -20.99 -2.53 -7.49
CA THR A 163 -20.98 -1.51 -6.43
C THR A 163 -20.10 -1.87 -5.24
N GLY A 164 -19.57 -3.10 -5.21
CA GLY A 164 -18.67 -3.56 -4.16
C GLY A 164 -18.38 -5.06 -4.24
N GLY A 165 -17.50 -5.50 -3.36
CA GLY A 165 -17.04 -6.88 -3.33
C GLY A 165 -15.90 -7.16 -4.31
N MET A 166 -15.38 -8.39 -4.27
CA MET A 166 -14.30 -8.86 -5.13
C MET A 166 -14.80 -9.66 -6.33
N THR A 167 -15.95 -10.31 -6.19
CA THR A 167 -16.53 -11.23 -7.16
C THR A 167 -18.04 -11.23 -7.08
N SER A 168 -18.71 -11.61 -8.16
CA SER A 168 -20.16 -11.81 -8.20
C SER A 168 -20.59 -13.07 -7.41
N LEU A 169 -21.88 -13.16 -7.10
CA LEU A 169 -22.45 -14.33 -6.39
C LEU A 169 -22.27 -15.62 -7.19
N ASP A 170 -22.33 -15.54 -8.52
CA ASP A 170 -22.21 -16.69 -9.42
C ASP A 170 -20.77 -17.05 -9.79
N PHE A 171 -19.78 -16.39 -9.15
CA PHE A 171 -18.36 -16.56 -9.49
C PHE A 171 -17.90 -18.02 -9.56
N GLN A 172 -18.37 -18.86 -8.64
CA GLN A 172 -17.96 -20.27 -8.58
C GLN A 172 -18.40 -21.07 -9.79
N SER A 173 -19.56 -20.74 -10.38
CA SER A 173 -20.13 -21.41 -11.55
C SER A 173 -19.53 -20.93 -12.87
N LEU A 174 -18.79 -19.80 -12.89
CA LEU A 174 -18.23 -19.24 -14.09
C LEU A 174 -17.07 -20.08 -14.64
N PRO A 175 -16.92 -20.18 -15.98
CA PRO A 175 -15.73 -20.74 -16.61
C PRO A 175 -14.48 -19.87 -16.29
N PRO A 176 -13.25 -20.39 -16.44
CA PRO A 176 -12.03 -19.67 -16.06
C PRO A 176 -11.92 -18.26 -16.64
N ILE A 177 -12.29 -18.06 -17.91
CA ILE A 177 -12.27 -16.74 -18.54
C ILE A 177 -13.36 -15.81 -17.98
N GLY A 178 -14.52 -16.39 -17.61
CA GLY A 178 -15.60 -15.67 -16.93
C GLY A 178 -15.17 -15.18 -15.54
N LYS A 179 -14.47 -16.02 -14.78
CA LYS A 179 -13.89 -15.65 -13.47
C LYS A 179 -12.90 -14.51 -13.58
N LEU A 180 -12.03 -14.53 -14.59
CA LEU A 180 -11.07 -13.44 -14.82
C LEU A 180 -11.77 -12.14 -15.19
N ARG A 181 -12.79 -12.20 -16.06
CA ARG A 181 -13.59 -11.04 -16.44
C ARG A 181 -14.37 -10.46 -15.26
N ASP A 182 -14.99 -11.31 -14.46
CA ASP A 182 -15.73 -10.90 -13.27
C ASP A 182 -14.82 -10.19 -12.27
N LEU A 183 -13.67 -10.77 -11.94
CA LEU A 183 -12.67 -10.16 -11.09
C LEU A 183 -12.18 -8.81 -11.64
N ALA A 184 -11.88 -8.73 -12.93
CA ALA A 184 -11.44 -7.51 -13.58
C ALA A 184 -12.51 -6.40 -13.50
N LEU A 185 -13.79 -6.73 -13.67
CA LEU A 185 -14.90 -5.78 -13.53
C LEU A 185 -15.00 -5.24 -12.10
N HIS A 186 -14.90 -6.12 -11.08
CA HIS A 186 -14.92 -5.71 -9.66
C HIS A 186 -13.70 -4.88 -9.28
N MET A 187 -12.54 -5.12 -9.90
CA MET A 187 -11.32 -4.34 -9.68
C MET A 187 -11.35 -2.97 -10.37
N THR A 188 -12.15 -2.77 -11.41
CA THR A 188 -12.06 -1.59 -12.30
C THR A 188 -12.21 -0.28 -11.53
N LEU A 189 -13.26 -0.12 -10.74
CA LEU A 189 -13.52 1.14 -10.02
C LEU A 189 -12.58 1.35 -8.81
N PRO A 190 -12.31 0.34 -7.96
CA PRO A 190 -11.32 0.49 -6.91
C PRO A 190 -9.92 0.85 -7.44
N VAL A 191 -9.48 0.18 -8.51
CA VAL A 191 -8.20 0.49 -9.18
C VAL A 191 -8.22 1.90 -9.78
N ALA A 192 -9.31 2.29 -10.46
CA ALA A 192 -9.44 3.63 -11.02
C ALA A 192 -9.37 4.72 -9.94
N ALA A 193 -9.99 4.49 -8.78
CA ALA A 193 -9.90 5.40 -7.64
C ALA A 193 -8.45 5.56 -7.16
N LEU A 194 -7.75 4.46 -6.92
CA LEU A 194 -6.35 4.48 -6.49
C LEU A 194 -5.41 5.11 -7.53
N VAL A 195 -5.63 4.81 -8.81
CA VAL A 195 -4.85 5.40 -9.92
C VAL A 195 -5.08 6.90 -9.98
N LEU A 196 -6.33 7.36 -9.91
CA LEU A 196 -6.66 8.78 -9.98
C LEU A 196 -6.08 9.57 -8.79
N SER A 197 -6.03 8.97 -7.61
CA SER A 197 -5.42 9.56 -6.42
C SER A 197 -3.88 9.64 -6.51
N ALA A 198 -3.22 8.59 -6.99
CA ALA A 198 -1.76 8.50 -7.00
C ALA A 198 -1.11 9.16 -8.23
N MET A 199 -1.73 9.02 -9.41
CA MET A 199 -1.16 9.44 -10.70
C MET A 199 -0.76 10.92 -10.74
N PRO A 200 -1.51 11.89 -10.19
CA PRO A 200 -1.14 13.30 -10.28
C PRO A 200 0.20 13.61 -9.61
N LEU A 201 0.45 13.02 -8.46
CA LEU A 201 1.72 13.18 -7.73
C LEU A 201 2.88 12.55 -8.53
N LEU A 202 2.68 11.34 -9.07
CA LEU A 202 3.67 10.63 -9.86
C LEU A 202 4.02 11.40 -11.14
N VAL A 203 3.03 11.91 -11.88
CA VAL A 203 3.24 12.74 -13.08
C VAL A 203 4.11 13.95 -12.77
N ARG A 204 3.82 14.66 -11.68
CA ARG A 204 4.59 15.85 -11.27
C ARG A 204 6.04 15.53 -10.94
N HIS A 205 6.29 14.42 -10.24
CA HIS A 205 7.65 14.00 -9.90
C HIS A 205 8.43 13.52 -11.14
N VAL A 206 7.80 12.72 -12.00
CA VAL A 206 8.42 12.28 -13.26
C VAL A 206 8.76 13.50 -14.12
N ARG A 207 7.80 14.45 -14.25
CA ARG A 207 8.01 15.70 -14.99
C ARG A 207 9.20 16.50 -14.43
N ALA A 208 9.27 16.67 -13.11
CA ALA A 208 10.34 17.43 -12.48
C ALA A 208 11.71 16.79 -12.71
N ALA A 209 11.84 15.48 -12.42
CA ALA A 209 13.08 14.74 -12.62
C ALA A 209 13.54 14.73 -14.08
N MET A 210 12.62 14.59 -15.02
CA MET A 210 12.95 14.62 -16.45
C MET A 210 13.31 16.01 -16.94
N ALA A 211 12.63 17.08 -16.47
CA ALA A 211 12.94 18.46 -16.86
C ALA A 211 14.35 18.87 -16.41
N GLU A 212 14.71 18.55 -15.16
CA GLU A 212 16.05 18.79 -14.63
C GLU A 212 17.15 18.14 -15.49
N VAL A 213 16.96 16.89 -15.87
CA VAL A 213 17.93 16.18 -16.73
C VAL A 213 17.97 16.74 -18.14
N LEU A 214 16.82 17.12 -18.72
CA LEU A 214 16.75 17.65 -20.08
C LEU A 214 17.46 19.00 -20.26
N ASP A 215 17.62 19.76 -19.18
CA ASP A 215 18.36 21.04 -19.16
C ASP A 215 19.85 20.88 -18.81
N ALA A 216 20.28 19.66 -18.47
CA ALA A 216 21.67 19.39 -18.10
C ALA A 216 22.65 19.60 -19.28
N PRO A 217 23.92 20.09 -19.05
CA PRO A 217 24.88 20.37 -20.10
C PRO A 217 25.17 19.18 -21.01
N PHE A 218 25.22 17.97 -20.48
CA PHE A 218 25.48 16.77 -21.29
C PHE A 218 24.35 16.48 -22.30
N MET A 219 23.11 16.86 -21.97
CA MET A 219 21.96 16.71 -22.86
C MET A 219 22.01 17.74 -24.00
N LEU A 220 22.48 18.95 -23.71
CA LEU A 220 22.72 19.97 -24.75
C LEU A 220 23.80 19.51 -25.72
N ALA A 221 24.91 18.97 -25.20
CA ALA A 221 25.96 18.39 -26.03
C ALA A 221 25.45 17.23 -26.91
N ALA A 222 24.65 16.30 -26.30
CA ALA A 222 24.08 15.19 -27.05
C ALA A 222 23.12 15.64 -28.17
N ARG A 223 22.34 16.71 -27.94
CA ARG A 223 21.53 17.35 -29.01
C ARG A 223 22.41 17.96 -30.13
N GLY A 224 23.50 18.63 -29.74
CA GLY A 224 24.42 19.20 -30.69
C GLY A 224 25.10 18.16 -31.61
N HIS A 225 25.28 16.93 -31.14
CA HIS A 225 25.76 15.80 -31.93
C HIS A 225 24.68 15.14 -32.81
N GLY A 226 23.47 15.70 -32.90
CA GLY A 226 22.40 15.18 -33.77
C GLY A 226 21.75 13.87 -33.32
N ILE A 227 21.87 13.50 -32.04
CA ILE A 227 21.24 12.28 -31.53
C ILE A 227 19.73 12.40 -31.66
N PRO A 228 19.03 11.38 -32.23
CA PRO A 228 17.58 11.41 -32.42
C PRO A 228 16.80 11.61 -31.10
N ARG A 229 15.74 12.42 -31.15
CA ARG A 229 14.93 12.81 -30.00
C ARG A 229 14.42 11.63 -29.15
N PRO A 230 13.88 10.50 -29.69
CA PRO A 230 13.48 9.37 -28.87
C PRO A 230 14.65 8.75 -28.10
N THR A 231 15.83 8.66 -28.73
CA THR A 231 17.04 8.15 -28.08
C THR A 231 17.47 9.07 -26.94
N LEU A 232 17.43 10.39 -27.13
CA LEU A 232 17.71 11.37 -26.09
C LEU A 232 16.77 11.19 -24.88
N LEU A 233 15.46 11.03 -25.11
CA LEU A 233 14.47 10.90 -24.03
C LEU A 233 14.58 9.57 -23.28
N TYR A 234 14.53 8.46 -23.99
CA TYR A 234 14.40 7.14 -23.37
C TYR A 234 15.74 6.51 -22.98
N ARG A 235 16.81 6.75 -23.73
CA ARG A 235 18.11 6.13 -23.47
C ARG A 235 19.04 7.01 -22.63
N TYR A 236 18.98 8.34 -22.77
CA TYR A 236 19.84 9.27 -22.04
C TYR A 236 19.12 9.89 -20.85
N ALA A 237 18.04 10.64 -21.08
CA ALA A 237 17.36 11.38 -20.02
C ALA A 237 16.70 10.47 -18.99
N LEU A 238 15.90 9.50 -19.42
CA LEU A 238 15.22 8.57 -18.51
C LEU A 238 16.22 7.75 -17.68
N ARG A 239 17.34 7.35 -18.28
CA ARG A 239 18.40 6.64 -17.56
C ARG A 239 19.09 7.53 -16.52
N ALA A 240 19.33 8.80 -16.84
CA ALA A 240 19.91 9.75 -15.90
C ALA A 240 18.93 10.11 -14.75
N ALA A 241 17.63 10.16 -15.04
CA ALA A 241 16.57 10.38 -14.06
C ALA A 241 16.17 9.11 -13.28
N ALA A 242 16.78 7.94 -13.57
CA ALA A 242 16.33 6.66 -13.00
C ALA A 242 16.38 6.61 -11.48
N ASN A 243 17.42 7.15 -10.83
CA ASN A 243 17.59 7.07 -9.38
C ASN A 243 16.42 7.70 -8.60
N PRO A 244 16.04 8.97 -8.83
CA PRO A 244 14.87 9.55 -8.15
C PRO A 244 13.57 8.85 -8.52
N LEU A 245 13.41 8.35 -9.75
CA LEU A 245 12.19 7.65 -10.18
C LEU A 245 12.05 6.27 -9.54
N ILE A 246 13.14 5.51 -9.40
CA ILE A 246 13.13 4.22 -8.69
C ILE A 246 12.82 4.41 -7.20
N SER A 247 13.40 5.42 -6.56
CA SER A 247 13.09 5.77 -5.17
C SER A 247 11.61 6.14 -5.00
N LEU A 248 11.06 6.91 -5.93
CA LEU A 248 9.66 7.27 -5.96
C LEU A 248 8.74 6.05 -6.17
N PHE A 249 9.16 5.10 -7.01
CA PHE A 249 8.43 3.85 -7.22
C PHE A 249 8.28 3.07 -5.92
N GLY A 250 9.36 2.88 -5.15
CA GLY A 250 9.31 2.22 -3.86
C GLY A 250 8.40 2.94 -2.85
N PHE A 251 8.52 4.27 -2.77
CA PHE A 251 7.63 5.07 -1.93
C PHE A 251 6.16 4.95 -2.34
N SER A 252 5.86 4.93 -3.66
CA SER A 252 4.49 4.84 -4.16
C SER A 252 3.78 3.54 -3.80
N ILE A 253 4.52 2.41 -3.69
CA ILE A 253 3.95 1.13 -3.22
C ILE A 253 3.41 1.29 -1.79
N GLY A 254 4.18 1.90 -0.90
CA GLY A 254 3.75 2.12 0.48
C GLY A 254 2.61 3.12 0.61
N ALA A 255 2.66 4.21 -0.17
CA ALA A 255 1.61 5.22 -0.19
C ALA A 255 0.28 4.64 -0.69
N LEU A 256 0.30 3.86 -1.77
CA LEU A 256 -0.89 3.19 -2.31
C LEU A 256 -1.46 2.13 -1.36
N LEU A 257 -0.60 1.40 -0.64
CA LEU A 257 -1.03 0.46 0.39
C LEU A 257 -1.80 1.17 1.51
N SER A 258 -1.31 2.30 1.98
CA SER A 258 -1.99 3.09 3.02
C SER A 258 -3.29 3.72 2.49
N GLY A 259 -3.28 4.26 1.27
CA GLY A 259 -4.45 4.86 0.62
C GLY A 259 -5.53 3.82 0.25
N SER A 260 -5.13 2.57 -0.03
CA SER A 260 -6.07 1.52 -0.41
C SER A 260 -7.05 1.16 0.69
N LEU A 261 -6.67 1.29 1.96
CA LEU A 261 -7.53 0.92 3.09
C LEU A 261 -8.88 1.63 3.07
N LEU A 262 -8.90 2.93 2.73
CA LEU A 262 -10.14 3.70 2.61
C LEU A 262 -10.96 3.29 1.37
N VAL A 263 -10.30 3.08 0.24
CA VAL A 263 -10.96 2.64 -1.00
C VAL A 263 -11.55 1.24 -0.82
N GLU A 264 -10.84 0.34 -0.14
CA GLU A 264 -11.31 -1.01 0.18
C GLU A 264 -12.58 -0.98 1.04
N VAL A 265 -12.63 -0.11 2.05
CA VAL A 265 -13.82 0.05 2.90
C VAL A 265 -14.99 0.59 2.09
N VAL A 266 -14.81 1.67 1.31
CA VAL A 266 -15.89 2.29 0.53
C VAL A 266 -16.44 1.36 -0.54
N MET A 267 -15.56 0.62 -1.23
CA MET A 267 -15.91 -0.31 -2.31
C MET A 267 -16.20 -1.72 -1.80
N SER A 268 -16.24 -1.94 -0.49
CA SER A 268 -16.44 -3.28 0.12
C SER A 268 -15.49 -4.34 -0.42
N TRP A 269 -14.27 -3.94 -0.81
CA TRP A 269 -13.24 -4.86 -1.26
C TRP A 269 -12.71 -5.67 -0.07
N PRO A 270 -12.69 -7.00 -0.11
CA PRO A 270 -12.37 -7.84 1.05
C PRO A 270 -10.86 -7.88 1.33
N GLY A 271 -10.24 -6.72 1.57
CA GLY A 271 -8.83 -6.54 1.89
C GLY A 271 -8.56 -6.29 3.38
N LEU A 272 -7.40 -5.68 3.66
CA LEU A 272 -6.98 -5.32 5.02
C LEU A 272 -7.77 -4.13 5.58
N GLY A 273 -8.28 -3.22 4.72
CA GLY A 273 -9.02 -2.03 5.14
C GLY A 273 -10.27 -2.36 5.95
N PRO A 274 -11.26 -3.09 5.40
CA PRO A 274 -12.44 -3.52 6.13
C PRO A 274 -12.09 -4.36 7.36
N LEU A 275 -11.12 -5.27 7.25
CA LEU A 275 -10.68 -6.10 8.37
C LEU A 275 -10.17 -5.25 9.53
N LEU A 276 -9.31 -4.25 9.25
CA LEU A 276 -8.78 -3.35 10.28
C LEU A 276 -9.88 -2.49 10.89
N LEU A 277 -10.78 -1.94 10.07
CA LEU A 277 -11.90 -1.12 10.56
C LEU A 277 -12.80 -1.93 11.49
N GLU A 278 -13.25 -3.11 11.08
CA GLU A 278 -14.09 -3.99 11.88
C GLU A 278 -13.39 -4.44 13.17
N SER A 279 -12.08 -4.74 13.09
CA SER A 279 -11.29 -5.14 14.25
C SER A 279 -11.06 -4.01 15.26
N ILE A 280 -10.93 -2.76 14.77
CA ILE A 280 -10.86 -1.58 15.64
C ILE A 280 -12.21 -1.36 16.34
N LEU A 281 -13.32 -1.46 15.60
CA LEU A 281 -14.66 -1.29 16.14
C LEU A 281 -15.03 -2.37 17.14
N SER A 282 -14.65 -3.63 16.88
CA SER A 282 -14.85 -4.78 17.78
C SER A 282 -13.74 -4.93 18.84
N ARG A 283 -12.76 -4.02 18.86
CA ARG A 283 -11.63 -4.04 19.81
C ARG A 283 -10.85 -5.36 19.80
N ASP A 284 -10.70 -5.97 18.62
CA ASP A 284 -9.94 -7.20 18.44
C ASP A 284 -8.44 -6.90 18.36
N LEU A 285 -7.78 -6.92 19.51
CA LEU A 285 -6.39 -6.55 19.73
C LEU A 285 -5.41 -7.20 18.74
N TYR A 286 -5.49 -8.53 18.59
CA TYR A 286 -4.50 -9.28 17.84
C TYR A 286 -4.63 -9.07 16.32
N VAL A 287 -5.86 -8.87 15.83
CA VAL A 287 -6.09 -8.54 14.42
C VAL A 287 -5.60 -7.14 14.09
N VAL A 288 -5.85 -6.16 14.97
CA VAL A 288 -5.37 -4.78 14.79
C VAL A 288 -3.84 -4.76 14.76
N ILE A 289 -3.17 -5.36 15.76
CA ILE A 289 -1.70 -5.40 15.80
C ILE A 289 -1.15 -6.12 14.56
N GLY A 290 -1.68 -7.30 14.25
CA GLY A 290 -1.28 -8.09 13.09
C GLY A 290 -1.47 -7.33 11.78
N GLY A 291 -2.61 -6.67 11.57
CA GLY A 291 -2.89 -5.89 10.38
C GLY A 291 -1.97 -4.70 10.19
N VAL A 292 -1.66 -3.96 11.27
CA VAL A 292 -0.66 -2.87 11.25
C VAL A 292 0.73 -3.41 10.90
N LEU A 293 1.12 -4.56 11.46
CA LEU A 293 2.40 -5.21 11.14
C LEU A 293 2.47 -5.67 9.68
N PHE A 294 1.40 -6.27 9.16
CA PHE A 294 1.36 -6.67 7.75
C PHE A 294 1.46 -5.46 6.81
N SER A 295 0.73 -4.37 7.10
CA SER A 295 0.83 -3.13 6.33
C SER A 295 2.25 -2.56 6.37
N THR A 296 2.89 -2.57 7.54
CA THR A 296 4.28 -2.13 7.70
C THR A 296 5.27 -3.05 6.98
N PHE A 297 5.06 -4.36 7.04
CA PHE A 297 5.88 -5.34 6.34
C PHE A 297 5.83 -5.13 4.82
N PHE A 298 4.67 -4.87 4.24
CA PHE A 298 4.54 -4.59 2.81
C PHE A 298 5.18 -3.25 2.42
N LEU A 299 5.02 -2.20 3.24
CA LEU A 299 5.71 -0.92 3.05
C LEU A 299 7.23 -1.12 2.99
N VAL A 300 7.77 -1.84 3.96
CA VAL A 300 9.21 -2.11 4.06
C VAL A 300 9.68 -2.98 2.89
N SER A 301 8.89 -3.99 2.52
CA SER A 301 9.19 -4.86 1.37
C SER A 301 9.20 -4.07 0.06
N GLY A 302 8.25 -3.17 -0.15
CA GLY A 302 8.23 -2.27 -1.31
C GLY A 302 9.48 -1.39 -1.38
N ASN A 303 9.90 -0.81 -0.26
CA ASN A 303 11.13 -0.02 -0.18
C ASN A 303 12.39 -0.89 -0.45
N LEU A 304 12.44 -2.12 0.07
CA LEU A 304 13.55 -3.04 -0.21
C LEU A 304 13.63 -3.42 -1.70
N VAL A 305 12.50 -3.64 -2.36
CA VAL A 305 12.44 -3.87 -3.80
C VAL A 305 13.00 -2.67 -4.57
N ALA A 306 12.61 -1.44 -4.19
CA ALA A 306 13.17 -0.23 -4.80
C ALA A 306 14.68 -0.12 -4.56
N ASP A 307 15.18 -0.43 -3.36
CA ASP A 307 16.61 -0.45 -3.05
C ASP A 307 17.39 -1.46 -3.90
N ILE A 308 16.79 -2.62 -4.20
CA ILE A 308 17.37 -3.62 -5.11
C ILE A 308 17.47 -3.07 -6.53
N PHE A 309 16.40 -2.43 -7.03
CA PHE A 309 16.42 -1.78 -8.33
C PHE A 309 17.45 -0.65 -8.42
N LEU A 310 17.57 0.18 -7.37
CA LEU A 310 18.60 1.23 -7.28
C LEU A 310 20.01 0.63 -7.32
N TYR A 311 20.26 -0.44 -6.58
CA TYR A 311 21.55 -1.12 -6.58
C TYR A 311 21.93 -1.67 -7.98
N TRP A 312 20.93 -2.09 -8.76
CA TRP A 312 21.15 -2.54 -10.15
C TRP A 312 21.30 -1.39 -11.14
N ALA A 313 20.54 -0.31 -10.96
CA ALA A 313 20.53 0.84 -11.88
C ALA A 313 21.76 1.74 -11.72
N ASP A 314 22.29 1.91 -10.49
CA ASP A 314 23.40 2.82 -10.22
C ASP A 314 24.68 2.08 -9.77
N PRO A 315 25.71 2.00 -10.66
CA PRO A 315 26.99 1.40 -10.31
C PRO A 315 27.74 2.11 -9.17
N ARG A 316 27.46 3.40 -8.92
CA ARG A 316 28.12 4.20 -7.88
C ARG A 316 27.77 3.71 -6.48
N ILE A 317 26.53 3.26 -6.28
CA ILE A 317 26.06 2.66 -5.01
C ILE A 317 26.84 1.38 -4.69
N ARG A 318 27.33 0.66 -5.73
CA ARG A 318 28.16 -0.54 -5.57
C ARG A 318 29.56 -0.21 -5.07
N THR A 319 30.15 0.90 -5.53
CA THR A 319 31.52 1.31 -5.17
C THR A 319 31.60 1.96 -3.79
N GLU A 320 30.63 2.77 -3.39
CA GLU A 320 30.59 3.38 -2.06
C GLU A 320 30.35 2.35 -0.94
N SER A 321 29.66 1.24 -1.22
CA SER A 321 29.47 0.15 -0.25
C SER A 321 30.72 -0.73 -0.05
N GLY A 322 31.75 -0.58 -0.88
CA GLY A 322 33.04 -1.28 -0.78
C GLY A 322 34.16 -0.46 -0.14
N ALA A 323 34.00 0.85 -0.02
CA ALA A 323 35.06 1.80 0.36
C ALA A 323 34.99 2.27 1.85
N ARG A 324 34.09 1.76 2.66
CA ARG A 324 33.98 2.03 4.12
C ARG A 324 33.98 0.76 4.96
#